data_e1dc2963034a6736f1e2075f3d5c539e
#
_entry.id   e1dc2963034a6736f1e2075f3d5c539e
#
_cell.length_a   1.000
_cell.length_b   1.000
_cell.length_c   1.000
_cell.angle_alpha   90.00
_cell.angle_beta   90.00
_cell.angle_gamma   90.00
#
_symmetry.space_group_name_H-M   'P 1'
#
loop_
_entity.id
_entity.type
_entity.pdbx_description
1 polymer ?
#
loop_
_entity_poly.entity_id
_entity_poly.type
_entity_poly.pdbx_seq_one_letter_code
_entity_poly.pdbx_strand_id
1 'polypeptide(L)'
;MVWTKYKLMPQDIAVYLFLENASHKRENEILSDLFENHNQMIVWDYRPDYFLLKRSVMDLLNLYELDDREYHEAERILLEISQKGADSEIETDCFGAYFKLIWMQLTYSGISYRKIKLRNLLRDFNYKRRTAALMNRMNLALNALGLKMYLRGYEKCDIRDAGLDDMIMIRLETKK
;
A
#
# COMPACT_ATOMS: atom_id res chain seq x y z
N MET A 1 11.96 -16.36 -1.23
CA MET A 1 12.18 -14.88 -1.23
C MET A 1 10.91 -14.07 -1.56
N VAL A 2 9.74 -14.48 -1.05
CA VAL A 2 8.44 -13.83 -1.35
C VAL A 2 8.17 -12.60 -0.45
N TRP A 3 8.84 -12.49 0.68
CA TRP A 3 8.52 -11.51 1.73
C TRP A 3 9.01 -10.09 1.48
N THR A 4 10.05 -9.87 0.66
CA THR A 4 10.58 -8.52 0.35
C THR A 4 9.64 -7.72 -0.55
N LYS A 5 8.86 -8.38 -1.39
CA LYS A 5 7.91 -7.77 -2.33
C LYS A 5 6.83 -6.91 -1.64
N TYR A 6 6.43 -7.29 -0.43
CA TYR A 6 5.39 -6.59 0.33
C TYR A 6 5.94 -5.67 1.42
N LYS A 7 7.25 -5.47 1.49
CA LYS A 7 7.85 -4.48 2.37
C LYS A 7 7.76 -3.09 1.78
N LEU A 8 7.72 -2.08 2.65
CA LEU A 8 7.69 -0.67 2.27
C LEU A 8 9.04 -0.27 1.67
N MET A 9 8.97 0.40 0.53
CA MET A 9 10.09 1.11 -0.08
C MET A 9 9.99 2.61 0.24
N PRO A 10 11.07 3.39 0.14
CA PRO A 10 11.02 4.84 0.32
C PRO A 10 9.93 5.53 -0.52
N GLN A 11 9.68 5.02 -1.75
CA GLN A 11 8.63 5.51 -2.64
C GLN A 11 7.23 5.31 -2.06
N ASP A 12 6.92 4.14 -1.46
CA ASP A 12 5.62 3.87 -0.85
C ASP A 12 5.34 4.85 0.29
N ILE A 13 6.38 5.18 1.07
CA ILE A 13 6.32 6.12 2.19
C ILE A 13 6.14 7.56 1.67
N ALA A 14 6.92 7.96 0.67
CA ALA A 14 6.83 9.30 0.07
C ALA A 14 5.45 9.55 -0.54
N VAL A 15 4.90 8.60 -1.30
CA VAL A 15 3.54 8.67 -1.86
C VAL A 15 2.51 8.86 -0.76
N TYR A 16 2.60 8.09 0.34
CA TYR A 16 1.68 8.24 1.45
C TYR A 16 1.76 9.64 2.08
N LEU A 17 2.96 10.12 2.39
CA LEU A 17 3.17 11.44 3.01
C LEU A 17 2.68 12.57 2.10
N PHE A 18 2.90 12.47 0.80
CA PHE A 18 2.42 13.41 -0.21
C PHE A 18 0.89 13.44 -0.25
N LEU A 19 0.23 12.29 -0.35
CA LEU A 19 -1.23 12.19 -0.42
C LEU A 19 -1.93 12.68 0.86
N GLU A 20 -1.30 12.52 2.02
CA GLU A 20 -1.82 13.03 3.30
C GLU A 20 -1.50 14.52 3.51
N ASN A 21 -0.76 15.15 2.60
CA ASN A 21 -0.26 16.54 2.76
C ASN A 21 0.37 16.76 4.14
N ALA A 22 1.26 15.86 4.52
CA ALA A 22 1.82 15.81 5.85
C ALA A 22 2.73 17.03 6.10
N SER A 23 2.62 17.65 7.27
CA SER A 23 3.56 18.68 7.67
C SER A 23 4.93 18.07 8.00
N HIS A 24 6.01 18.83 7.88
CA HIS A 24 7.38 18.37 8.21
C HIS A 24 7.51 17.74 9.61
N LYS A 25 6.73 18.22 10.57
CA LYS A 25 6.69 17.62 11.90
C LYS A 25 6.10 16.21 11.83
N ARG A 26 4.97 16.07 11.11
CA ARG A 26 4.27 14.80 10.96
C ARG A 26 5.07 13.78 10.14
N GLU A 27 5.78 14.22 9.10
CA GLU A 27 6.71 13.39 8.33
C GLU A 27 7.79 12.78 9.23
N ASN A 28 8.44 13.63 10.07
CA ASN A 28 9.47 13.15 10.99
C ASN A 28 8.92 12.18 12.05
N GLU A 29 7.71 12.42 12.58
CA GLU A 29 7.05 11.51 13.51
C GLU A 29 6.80 10.13 12.87
N ILE A 30 6.27 10.12 11.66
CA ILE A 30 5.98 8.87 10.92
C ILE A 30 7.27 8.14 10.58
N LEU A 31 8.29 8.84 10.08
CA LEU A 31 9.58 8.23 9.74
C LEU A 31 10.29 7.65 10.95
N SER A 32 10.25 8.35 12.11
CA SER A 32 10.81 7.82 13.37
C SER A 32 10.06 6.59 13.84
N ASP A 33 8.73 6.61 13.83
CA ASP A 33 7.92 5.47 14.23
C ASP A 33 8.11 4.25 13.29
N LEU A 34 8.17 4.48 11.99
CA LEU A 34 8.49 3.43 11.01
C LEU A 34 9.84 2.78 11.30
N PHE A 35 10.83 3.59 11.61
CA PHE A 35 12.18 3.10 11.90
C PHE A 35 12.26 2.35 13.24
N GLU A 36 11.63 2.87 14.29
CA GLU A 36 11.71 2.33 15.64
C GLU A 36 10.80 1.11 15.84
N ASN A 37 9.56 1.18 15.35
CA ASN A 37 8.52 0.20 15.65
C ASN A 37 8.17 -0.72 14.47
N HIS A 38 8.50 -0.33 13.24
CA HIS A 38 8.09 -1.02 12.02
C HIS A 38 9.24 -1.28 11.04
N ASN A 39 10.50 -1.26 11.49
CA ASN A 39 11.67 -1.42 10.63
C ASN A 39 11.67 -2.74 9.83
N GLN A 40 11.07 -3.80 10.36
CA GLN A 40 10.89 -5.08 9.67
C GLN A 40 9.96 -4.98 8.44
N MET A 41 9.12 -3.94 8.37
CA MET A 41 8.25 -3.67 7.24
C MET A 41 8.94 -2.88 6.12
N ILE A 42 10.16 -2.40 6.33
CA ILE A 42 10.92 -1.61 5.38
C ILE A 42 11.92 -2.49 4.63
N VAL A 43 12.12 -2.21 3.35
CA VAL A 43 13.21 -2.81 2.56
C VAL A 43 14.52 -2.12 2.92
N TRP A 44 15.52 -2.91 3.30
CA TRP A 44 16.88 -2.45 3.56
C TRP A 44 17.84 -3.15 2.63
N ASP A 45 18.67 -2.39 1.92
CA ASP A 45 19.73 -2.95 1.05
C ASP A 45 20.85 -3.55 1.88
N TYR A 46 21.11 -2.97 3.07
CA TYR A 46 22.13 -3.41 4.01
C TYR A 46 21.54 -3.48 5.42
N ARG A 47 21.99 -2.62 6.30
CA ARG A 47 21.46 -2.49 7.66
C ARG A 47 20.45 -1.35 7.76
N PRO A 48 19.51 -1.42 8.72
CA PRO A 48 18.62 -0.31 9.01
C PRO A 48 19.39 0.98 9.32
N ASP A 49 19.08 2.07 8.58
CA ASP A 49 19.68 3.38 8.75
C ASP A 49 18.60 4.46 8.60
N TYR A 50 18.32 5.16 9.70
CA TYR A 50 17.29 6.19 9.74
C TYR A 50 17.59 7.38 8.82
N PHE A 51 18.86 7.83 8.78
CA PHE A 51 19.22 9.01 7.99
C PHE A 51 19.13 8.71 6.50
N LEU A 52 19.52 7.49 6.10
CA LEU A 52 19.40 7.08 4.72
C LEU A 52 17.93 6.94 4.31
N LEU A 53 17.08 6.34 5.14
CA LEU A 53 15.65 6.26 4.89
C LEU A 53 15.04 7.65 4.74
N LYS A 54 15.27 8.52 5.73
CA LYS A 54 14.76 9.89 5.74
C LYS A 54 15.19 10.65 4.49
N ARG A 55 16.47 10.60 4.15
CA ARG A 55 17.00 11.26 2.95
C ARG A 55 16.31 10.78 1.69
N SER A 56 16.22 9.46 1.50
CA SER A 56 15.58 8.87 0.31
C SER A 56 14.11 9.26 0.19
N VAL A 57 13.38 9.30 1.29
CA VAL A 57 11.96 9.73 1.28
C VAL A 57 11.84 11.22 1.00
N MET A 58 12.67 12.07 1.63
CA MET A 58 12.60 13.52 1.43
C MET A 58 13.03 13.93 0.01
N ASP A 59 14.04 13.26 -0.58
CA ASP A 59 14.42 13.51 -1.97
C ASP A 59 13.27 13.22 -2.94
N LEU A 60 12.49 12.15 -2.68
CA LEU A 60 11.30 11.82 -3.46
C LEU A 60 10.15 12.81 -3.24
N LEU A 61 9.90 13.23 -2.00
CA LEU A 61 8.88 14.24 -1.68
C LEU A 61 9.18 15.56 -2.38
N ASN A 62 10.44 16.02 -2.33
CA ASN A 62 10.85 17.23 -3.03
C ASN A 62 10.63 17.15 -4.55
N LEU A 63 10.83 15.97 -5.15
CA LEU A 63 10.51 15.75 -6.57
C LEU A 63 9.00 15.85 -6.82
N TYR A 64 8.17 15.36 -5.92
CA TYR A 64 6.71 15.43 -6.05
C TYR A 64 6.16 16.84 -5.85
N GLU A 65 6.77 17.67 -4.99
CA GLU A 65 6.38 19.07 -4.74
C GLU A 65 6.79 20.03 -5.85
N LEU A 66 7.82 19.71 -6.63
CA LEU A 66 8.36 20.61 -7.68
C LEU A 66 7.51 20.65 -8.94
N ASP A 67 6.56 19.76 -9.12
CA ASP A 67 5.74 19.67 -10.33
C ASP A 67 4.24 19.82 -10.00
N ASP A 68 3.72 21.06 -10.07
CA ASP A 68 2.28 21.39 -9.89
C ASP A 68 1.31 20.61 -10.82
N ARG A 69 1.83 19.83 -11.77
CA ARG A 69 1.06 18.88 -12.58
C ARG A 69 0.82 17.55 -11.88
N GLU A 70 1.44 17.31 -10.75
CA GLU A 70 1.71 16.00 -10.16
C GLU A 70 0.67 15.50 -9.16
N TYR A 71 -0.32 16.29 -8.78
CA TYR A 71 -1.48 15.74 -8.06
C TYR A 71 -2.16 14.63 -8.88
N HIS A 72 -2.19 14.81 -10.21
CA HIS A 72 -2.56 13.76 -11.15
C HIS A 72 -1.44 12.74 -11.39
N GLU A 73 -0.19 13.08 -11.12
CA GLU A 73 0.96 12.20 -11.35
C GLU A 73 1.12 11.14 -10.25
N ALA A 74 0.84 11.44 -8.97
CA ALA A 74 0.82 10.43 -7.92
C ALA A 74 -0.30 9.40 -8.16
N GLU A 75 -1.50 9.84 -8.57
CA GLU A 75 -2.54 8.96 -9.08
C GLU A 75 -2.08 8.25 -10.36
N ARG A 76 -1.38 8.94 -11.26
CA ARG A 76 -0.84 8.37 -12.50
C ARG A 76 0.29 7.40 -12.24
N ILE A 77 1.20 7.65 -11.29
CA ILE A 77 2.24 6.71 -10.87
C ILE A 77 1.63 5.47 -10.24
N LEU A 78 0.62 5.61 -9.39
CA LEU A 78 -0.15 4.48 -8.87
C LEU A 78 -0.88 3.75 -10.01
N LEU A 79 -1.41 4.46 -11.01
CA LEU A 79 -2.05 3.91 -12.19
C LEU A 79 -1.01 3.35 -13.18
N GLU A 80 0.14 3.95 -13.40
CA GLU A 80 1.21 3.45 -14.28
C GLU A 80 1.93 2.25 -13.66
N ILE A 81 2.14 2.23 -12.35
CA ILE A 81 2.55 1.03 -11.63
C ILE A 81 1.50 -0.06 -11.83
N SER A 82 0.22 0.28 -11.90
CA SER A 82 -0.86 -0.66 -12.15
C SER A 82 -1.00 -1.08 -13.63
N GLN A 83 -0.66 -0.22 -14.59
CA GLN A 83 -0.80 -0.50 -16.02
C GLN A 83 0.43 -1.21 -16.62
N LYS A 84 1.64 -0.90 -16.16
CA LYS A 84 2.87 -1.61 -16.58
C LYS A 84 2.91 -3.07 -16.11
N GLY A 85 2.10 -3.43 -15.13
CA GLY A 85 1.96 -4.82 -14.67
C GLY A 85 1.18 -5.74 -15.62
N ALA A 86 0.53 -5.21 -16.67
CA ALA A 86 -0.27 -6.03 -17.58
C ALA A 86 0.55 -6.61 -18.76
N ASP A 87 1.68 -6.00 -19.14
CA ASP A 87 2.41 -6.32 -20.36
C ASP A 87 3.92 -6.62 -20.20
N SER A 88 4.48 -6.60 -19.00
CA SER A 88 5.88 -6.95 -18.80
C SER A 88 6.05 -8.14 -17.84
N GLU A 89 7.00 -9.04 -18.17
CA GLU A 89 7.43 -10.14 -17.32
C GLU A 89 8.00 -9.69 -15.95
N ILE A 90 8.23 -8.38 -15.77
CA ILE A 90 8.46 -7.75 -14.47
C ILE A 90 7.08 -7.35 -13.94
N GLU A 91 6.39 -8.31 -13.36
CA GLU A 91 5.13 -8.12 -12.65
C GLU A 91 5.29 -7.10 -11.52
N THR A 92 5.12 -5.83 -11.84
CA THR A 92 4.93 -4.79 -10.82
C THR A 92 3.62 -5.13 -10.12
N ASP A 93 3.72 -5.54 -8.85
CA ASP A 93 2.54 -5.95 -8.08
C ASP A 93 1.76 -4.72 -7.65
N CYS A 94 0.92 -4.22 -8.54
CA CYS A 94 0.06 -3.06 -8.30
C CYS A 94 -0.79 -3.21 -7.03
N PHE A 95 -1.22 -4.44 -6.70
CA PHE A 95 -1.93 -4.69 -5.45
C PHE A 95 -1.02 -4.58 -4.24
N GLY A 96 0.27 -4.93 -4.38
CA GLY A 96 1.26 -4.72 -3.33
C GLY A 96 1.35 -3.24 -2.96
N ALA A 97 1.53 -2.36 -3.93
CA ALA A 97 1.60 -0.90 -3.71
C ALA A 97 0.30 -0.35 -3.09
N TYR A 98 -0.85 -0.75 -3.62
CA TYR A 98 -2.15 -0.33 -3.09
C TYR A 98 -2.38 -0.77 -1.65
N PHE A 99 -2.09 -2.03 -1.31
CA PHE A 99 -2.27 -2.52 0.06
C PHE A 99 -1.23 -1.96 1.04
N LYS A 100 -0.02 -1.63 0.58
CA LYS A 100 0.96 -0.87 1.38
C LYS A 100 0.44 0.52 1.74
N LEU A 101 -0.17 1.22 0.79
CA LEU A 101 -0.81 2.51 1.05
C LEU A 101 -1.95 2.36 2.07
N ILE A 102 -2.80 1.35 1.94
CA ILE A 102 -3.86 1.05 2.93
C ILE A 102 -3.24 0.77 4.30
N TRP A 103 -2.16 0.00 4.36
CA TRP A 103 -1.45 -0.28 5.62
C TRP A 103 -0.97 1.02 6.28
N MET A 104 -0.33 1.92 5.53
CA MET A 104 0.10 3.23 6.01
C MET A 104 -1.08 4.06 6.50
N GLN A 105 -2.18 4.13 5.75
CA GLN A 105 -3.39 4.86 6.14
C GLN A 105 -3.98 4.31 7.45
N LEU A 106 -4.12 2.99 7.57
CA LEU A 106 -4.65 2.36 8.79
C LEU A 106 -3.72 2.54 10.00
N THR A 107 -2.41 2.71 9.78
CA THR A 107 -1.44 2.90 10.85
C THR A 107 -1.38 4.36 11.31
N TYR A 108 -1.43 5.32 10.37
CA TYR A 108 -1.07 6.71 10.66
C TYR A 108 -2.19 7.74 10.48
N SER A 109 -3.24 7.48 9.68
CA SER A 109 -4.32 8.46 9.42
C SER A 109 -5.45 8.41 10.45
N GLY A 110 -5.34 7.59 11.50
CA GLY A 110 -6.36 7.49 12.55
C GLY A 110 -7.64 6.76 12.12
N ILE A 111 -7.68 6.19 10.91
CA ILE A 111 -8.80 5.39 10.45
C ILE A 111 -8.66 3.95 10.94
N SER A 112 -9.75 3.34 11.38
CA SER A 112 -9.74 1.95 11.90
C SER A 112 -10.02 0.88 10.84
N TYR A 113 -10.48 1.30 9.67
CA TYR A 113 -10.77 0.39 8.54
C TYR A 113 -10.86 1.14 7.22
N ARG A 114 -10.68 0.41 6.11
CA ARG A 114 -10.93 0.88 4.75
C ARG A 114 -12.04 0.04 4.11
N LYS A 115 -13.06 0.69 3.54
CA LYS A 115 -14.13 0.02 2.77
C LYS A 115 -13.78 0.00 1.30
N ILE A 116 -13.93 -1.15 0.67
CA ILE A 116 -13.66 -1.35 -0.76
C ILE A 116 -14.72 -2.26 -1.34
N LYS A 117 -15.21 -1.94 -2.54
CA LYS A 117 -16.02 -2.86 -3.34
C LYS A 117 -15.09 -3.64 -4.27
N LEU A 118 -15.13 -4.98 -4.22
CA LEU A 118 -14.20 -5.80 -5.01
C LEU A 118 -14.26 -5.49 -6.51
N ARG A 119 -15.47 -5.29 -7.06
CA ARG A 119 -15.67 -4.88 -8.46
C ARG A 119 -14.92 -3.57 -8.80
N ASN A 120 -14.99 -2.57 -7.92
CA ASN A 120 -14.32 -1.29 -8.14
C ASN A 120 -12.80 -1.48 -8.12
N LEU A 121 -12.29 -2.20 -7.12
CA LEU A 121 -10.86 -2.50 -7.00
C LEU A 121 -10.33 -3.18 -8.27
N LEU A 122 -11.02 -4.20 -8.77
CA LEU A 122 -10.61 -4.89 -10.01
C LEU A 122 -10.66 -3.96 -11.22
N ARG A 123 -11.70 -3.13 -11.33
CA ARG A 123 -11.83 -2.16 -12.41
C ARG A 123 -10.72 -1.11 -12.37
N ASP A 124 -10.41 -0.56 -11.20
CA ASP A 124 -9.42 0.48 -11.03
C ASP A 124 -8.01 -0.01 -11.40
N PHE A 125 -7.76 -1.31 -11.26
CA PHE A 125 -6.56 -1.99 -11.76
C PHE A 125 -6.72 -2.61 -13.16
N ASN A 126 -7.74 -2.21 -13.91
CA ASN A 126 -8.01 -2.66 -15.28
C ASN A 126 -8.18 -4.19 -15.46
N TYR A 127 -8.56 -4.90 -14.40
CA TYR A 127 -8.86 -6.32 -14.49
C TYR A 127 -10.32 -6.55 -14.91
N LYS A 128 -10.51 -7.17 -16.07
CA LYS A 128 -11.85 -7.48 -16.61
C LYS A 128 -12.51 -8.69 -15.94
N ARG A 129 -11.72 -9.56 -15.33
CA ARG A 129 -12.21 -10.82 -14.74
C ARG A 129 -11.53 -11.13 -13.43
N ARG A 130 -12.28 -11.74 -12.53
CA ARG A 130 -11.78 -12.35 -11.30
C ARG A 130 -11.22 -13.73 -11.64
N THR A 131 -9.89 -13.91 -11.55
CA THR A 131 -9.24 -15.21 -11.71
C THR A 131 -8.73 -15.72 -10.36
N ALA A 132 -8.62 -17.04 -10.21
CA ALA A 132 -8.08 -17.64 -8.99
C ALA A 132 -6.64 -17.16 -8.71
N ALA A 133 -5.81 -17.03 -9.75
CA ALA A 133 -4.44 -16.54 -9.63
C ALA A 133 -4.40 -15.11 -9.08
N LEU A 134 -5.27 -14.22 -9.59
CA LEU A 134 -5.39 -12.85 -9.13
C LEU A 134 -5.81 -12.76 -7.66
N MET A 135 -6.85 -13.53 -7.28
CA MET A 135 -7.33 -13.57 -5.88
C MET A 135 -6.26 -14.11 -4.93
N ASN A 136 -5.49 -15.11 -5.35
CA ASN A 136 -4.37 -15.63 -4.55
C ASN A 136 -3.27 -14.57 -4.36
N ARG A 137 -2.93 -13.79 -5.41
CA ARG A 137 -1.95 -12.70 -5.30
C ARG A 137 -2.41 -11.62 -4.31
N MET A 138 -3.68 -11.19 -4.41
CA MET A 138 -4.26 -10.23 -3.48
C MET A 138 -4.25 -10.76 -2.05
N ASN A 139 -4.62 -12.02 -1.85
CA ASN A 139 -4.60 -12.65 -0.52
C ASN A 139 -3.18 -12.74 0.07
N LEU A 140 -2.18 -13.03 -0.76
CA LEU A 140 -0.78 -13.02 -0.34
C LEU A 140 -0.33 -11.63 0.11
N ALA A 141 -0.68 -10.57 -0.64
CA ALA A 141 -0.36 -9.19 -0.28
C ALA A 141 -1.02 -8.77 1.04
N LEU A 142 -2.31 -9.04 1.21
CA LEU A 142 -3.05 -8.76 2.44
C LEU A 142 -2.41 -9.46 3.65
N ASN A 143 -2.13 -10.76 3.54
CA ASN A 143 -1.55 -11.53 4.64
C ASN A 143 -0.12 -11.08 4.97
N ALA A 144 0.70 -10.78 3.98
CA ALA A 144 2.07 -10.30 4.18
C ALA A 144 2.12 -8.95 4.93
N LEU A 145 1.12 -8.09 4.72
CA LEU A 145 0.98 -6.80 5.38
C LEU A 145 0.20 -6.88 6.71
N GLY A 146 -0.22 -8.08 7.15
CA GLY A 146 -1.04 -8.22 8.36
C GLY A 146 -2.42 -7.57 8.24
N LEU A 147 -2.93 -7.43 7.02
CA LEU A 147 -4.25 -6.90 6.75
C LEU A 147 -5.29 -8.03 6.77
N LYS A 148 -6.41 -7.79 7.41
CA LYS A 148 -7.53 -8.74 7.46
C LYS A 148 -8.77 -8.15 6.84
N MET A 149 -9.53 -9.00 6.17
CA MET A 149 -10.76 -8.64 5.51
C MET A 149 -11.98 -9.11 6.28
N TYR A 150 -13.02 -8.29 6.23
CA TYR A 150 -14.31 -8.57 6.85
C TYR A 150 -15.43 -8.19 5.88
N LEU A 151 -16.47 -9.00 5.84
CA LEU A 151 -17.74 -8.67 5.19
C LEU A 151 -18.61 -7.79 6.09
N ARG A 152 -19.75 -7.37 5.57
CA ARG A 152 -20.79 -6.66 6.31
C ARG A 152 -21.24 -7.54 7.50
N GLY A 153 -21.18 -6.98 8.71
CA GLY A 153 -21.46 -7.74 9.95
C GLY A 153 -20.21 -8.19 10.70
N TYR A 154 -19.01 -7.77 10.28
CA TYR A 154 -17.73 -8.12 10.89
C TYR A 154 -17.35 -9.61 10.78
N GLU A 155 -17.95 -10.32 9.86
CA GLU A 155 -17.55 -11.68 9.54
C GLU A 155 -16.21 -11.66 8.80
N LYS A 156 -15.20 -12.34 9.35
CA LYS A 156 -13.89 -12.49 8.72
C LYS A 156 -14.05 -13.31 7.44
N CYS A 157 -13.54 -12.78 6.34
CA CYS A 157 -13.60 -13.47 5.06
C CYS A 157 -12.24 -13.55 4.37
N ASP A 158 -12.12 -14.50 3.45
CA ASP A 158 -11.04 -14.56 2.49
C ASP A 158 -11.46 -13.80 1.21
N ILE A 159 -10.54 -13.05 0.60
CA ILE A 159 -10.83 -12.33 -0.64
C ILE A 159 -11.26 -13.29 -1.76
N ARG A 160 -10.84 -14.54 -1.68
CA ARG A 160 -11.19 -15.58 -2.64
C ARG A 160 -12.68 -15.97 -2.58
N ASP A 161 -13.32 -15.79 -1.42
CA ASP A 161 -14.71 -16.12 -1.19
C ASP A 161 -15.65 -14.93 -1.35
N ALA A 162 -15.11 -13.70 -1.29
CA ALA A 162 -15.88 -12.48 -1.43
C ALA A 162 -16.53 -12.35 -2.82
N GLY A 163 -17.79 -11.98 -2.88
CA GLY A 163 -18.49 -11.64 -4.12
C GLY A 163 -17.99 -10.35 -4.74
N LEU A 164 -18.15 -10.19 -6.08
CA LEU A 164 -17.72 -8.98 -6.78
C LEU A 164 -18.39 -7.70 -6.26
N ASP A 165 -19.64 -7.81 -5.82
CA ASP A 165 -20.44 -6.69 -5.34
C ASP A 165 -20.41 -6.53 -3.82
N ASP A 166 -19.70 -7.41 -3.14
CA ASP A 166 -19.58 -7.33 -1.68
C ASP A 166 -18.76 -6.09 -1.28
N MET A 167 -19.21 -5.46 -0.21
CA MET A 167 -18.46 -4.41 0.46
C MET A 167 -17.52 -5.04 1.47
N ILE A 168 -16.24 -4.94 1.18
CA ILE A 168 -15.16 -5.49 2.00
C ILE A 168 -14.61 -4.40 2.91
N MET A 169 -14.41 -4.73 4.19
CA MET A 169 -13.70 -3.89 5.14
C MET A 169 -12.31 -4.48 5.40
N ILE A 170 -11.27 -3.67 5.18
CA ILE A 170 -9.89 -4.04 5.47
C ILE A 170 -9.46 -3.38 6.78
N ARG A 171 -8.81 -4.13 7.66
CA ARG A 171 -8.29 -3.69 8.96
C ARG A 171 -6.90 -4.25 9.20
N LEU A 172 -6.13 -3.57 10.06
CA LEU A 172 -4.93 -4.17 10.63
C LEU A 172 -5.30 -5.32 11.57
N GLU A 173 -4.53 -6.39 11.52
CA GLU A 173 -4.62 -7.45 12.52
C GLU A 173 -4.04 -6.90 13.83
N THR A 174 -4.91 -6.59 14.79
CA THR A 174 -4.46 -6.28 16.17
C THR A 174 -3.84 -7.54 16.75
N LYS A 175 -2.53 -7.53 16.94
CA LYS A 175 -1.87 -8.55 17.76
C LYS A 175 -2.44 -8.40 19.18
N LYS A 176 -3.20 -9.39 19.61
CA LYS A 176 -3.56 -9.52 21.04
C LYS A 176 -2.34 -9.89 21.85
#